data_9bc099cbad0e531125837b1fd0388085
#
_entry.id   9bc099cbad0e531125837b1fd0388085
#
_cell.length_a   1.000
_cell.length_b   1.000
_cell.length_c   1.000
_cell.angle_alpha   90.00
_cell.angle_beta   90.00
_cell.angle_gamma   90.00
#
_symmetry.space_group_name_H-M   'P 1'
#
loop_
_entity.id
_entity.type
_entity.pdbx_description
1 polymer ?
#
loop_
_entity_poly.entity_id
_entity_poly.type
_entity_poly.pdbx_seq_one_letter_code
_entity_poly.pdbx_strand_id
1 'polypeptide(L)'
;FFNGADVDCLVVACNTVSVTALEQMQKFSNKPVYGVLEPGVMALQQLQGIDTSARVLVIATRSTINSGAYQQQIQALGYSQVDAMPTPLFVPIVEEELYDGPILQETFKHYFSKLEKPDVVLLGCTHFPLIADSISNYFNGAKTIHSGEAMLSWLKQHLDLSAQFESTPLHIIATENVDAVKRTATRWGLKL
;
A
#
# COMPACT_ATOMS: atom_id res chain seq x y z
N PHE A 1 19.04 11.20 -10.07
CA PHE A 1 19.39 9.78 -9.97
C PHE A 1 18.61 8.97 -11.01
N PHE A 2 17.29 8.87 -10.92
CA PHE A 2 16.48 8.00 -11.78
C PHE A 2 16.50 8.34 -13.26
N ASN A 3 16.64 9.61 -13.64
CA ASN A 3 16.74 10.01 -15.05
C ASN A 3 18.03 9.49 -15.75
N GLY A 4 19.06 9.17 -14.96
CA GLY A 4 20.29 8.56 -15.46
C GLY A 4 20.36 7.04 -15.25
N ALA A 5 19.33 6.41 -14.67
CA ALA A 5 19.28 4.98 -14.48
C ALA A 5 18.83 4.27 -15.77
N ASP A 6 19.38 3.08 -16.02
CA ASP A 6 18.96 2.21 -17.12
C ASP A 6 17.75 1.39 -16.69
N VAL A 7 16.59 2.03 -16.75
CA VAL A 7 15.28 1.44 -16.38
C VAL A 7 14.20 1.92 -17.35
N ASP A 8 13.20 1.10 -17.60
CA ASP A 8 12.10 1.41 -18.51
C ASP A 8 11.01 2.26 -17.84
N CYS A 9 10.78 2.09 -16.54
CA CYS A 9 9.80 2.86 -15.79
C CYS A 9 10.19 2.96 -14.31
N LEU A 10 9.47 3.82 -13.59
CA LEU A 10 9.56 3.99 -12.15
C LEU A 10 8.23 3.61 -11.50
N VAL A 11 8.28 2.82 -10.45
CA VAL A 11 7.11 2.49 -9.63
C VAL A 11 7.28 3.10 -8.25
N VAL A 12 6.37 4.00 -7.88
CA VAL A 12 6.34 4.66 -6.57
C VAL A 12 5.48 3.82 -5.63
N ALA A 13 6.11 2.90 -4.90
CA ALA A 13 5.41 2.01 -3.97
C ALA A 13 4.88 2.74 -2.71
N CYS A 14 5.47 3.88 -2.34
CA CYS A 14 5.03 4.66 -1.20
C CYS A 14 3.70 5.36 -1.49
N ASN A 15 2.67 5.03 -0.69
CA ASN A 15 1.34 5.65 -0.81
C ASN A 15 1.38 7.16 -0.58
N THR A 16 2.14 7.61 0.42
CA THR A 16 2.27 9.06 0.71
C THR A 16 2.88 9.80 -0.48
N VAL A 17 3.96 9.30 -1.05
CA VAL A 17 4.57 9.92 -2.24
C VAL A 17 3.63 9.87 -3.44
N SER A 18 2.91 8.77 -3.62
CA SER A 18 1.93 8.61 -4.71
C SER A 18 0.79 9.63 -4.66
N VAL A 19 0.40 10.11 -3.48
CA VAL A 19 -0.70 11.10 -3.36
C VAL A 19 -0.18 12.54 -3.22
N THR A 20 1.10 12.76 -2.93
CA THR A 20 1.63 14.11 -2.66
C THR A 20 2.63 14.61 -3.68
N ALA A 21 3.35 13.73 -4.38
CA ALA A 21 4.46 14.11 -5.24
C ALA A 21 4.49 13.39 -6.60
N LEU A 22 3.54 12.50 -6.89
CA LEU A 22 3.58 11.71 -8.14
C LEU A 22 3.56 12.61 -9.38
N GLU A 23 2.71 13.63 -9.41
CA GLU A 23 2.62 14.56 -10.54
C GLU A 23 3.94 15.30 -10.80
N GLN A 24 4.62 15.73 -9.73
CA GLN A 24 5.94 16.35 -9.87
C GLN A 24 6.96 15.34 -10.40
N MET A 25 6.94 14.11 -9.89
CA MET A 25 7.83 13.06 -10.39
C MET A 25 7.58 12.78 -11.87
N GLN A 26 6.33 12.68 -12.29
CA GLN A 26 5.96 12.49 -13.70
C GLN A 26 6.43 13.66 -14.58
N LYS A 27 6.29 14.89 -14.09
CA LYS A 27 6.69 16.10 -14.83
C LYS A 27 8.20 16.20 -15.05
N PHE A 28 9.02 15.77 -14.08
CA PHE A 28 10.48 15.90 -14.13
C PHE A 28 11.21 14.62 -14.53
N SER A 29 10.50 13.51 -14.64
CA SER A 29 11.07 12.24 -15.09
C SER A 29 11.08 12.17 -16.62
N ASN A 30 12.17 11.62 -17.17
CA ASN A 30 12.22 11.21 -18.57
C ASN A 30 11.72 9.75 -18.80
N LYS A 31 11.21 9.11 -17.75
CA LYS A 31 10.67 7.76 -17.76
C LYS A 31 9.22 7.78 -17.30
N PRO A 32 8.36 6.85 -17.73
CA PRO A 32 7.04 6.68 -17.14
C PRO A 32 7.13 6.46 -15.62
N VAL A 33 6.26 7.11 -14.86
CA VAL A 33 6.20 7.00 -13.40
C VAL A 33 4.78 6.60 -12.98
N TYR A 34 4.68 5.49 -12.28
CA TYR A 34 3.42 4.92 -11.82
C TYR A 34 3.33 4.94 -10.29
N GLY A 35 2.19 5.34 -9.77
CA GLY A 35 1.90 5.35 -8.32
C GLY A 35 0.92 4.25 -7.95
N VAL A 36 0.82 3.97 -6.65
CA VAL A 36 0.02 2.85 -6.13
C VAL A 36 -1.42 3.23 -5.75
N LEU A 37 -1.81 4.51 -5.87
CA LEU A 37 -3.14 4.97 -5.49
C LEU A 37 -4.23 4.33 -6.36
N GLU A 38 -4.17 4.56 -7.67
CA GLU A 38 -5.15 4.04 -8.64
C GLU A 38 -5.25 2.51 -8.60
N PRO A 39 -4.14 1.75 -8.69
CA PRO A 39 -4.21 0.29 -8.56
C PRO A 39 -4.89 -0.18 -7.27
N GLY A 40 -4.57 0.45 -6.12
CA GLY A 40 -5.17 0.12 -4.84
C GLY A 40 -6.69 0.37 -4.80
N VAL A 41 -7.16 1.45 -5.42
CA VAL A 41 -8.60 1.76 -5.53
C VAL A 41 -9.30 0.81 -6.50
N MET A 42 -8.71 0.53 -7.66
CA MET A 42 -9.30 -0.38 -8.64
C MET A 42 -9.42 -1.82 -8.12
N ALA A 43 -8.55 -2.23 -7.20
CA ALA A 43 -8.64 -3.56 -6.59
C ALA A 43 -9.95 -3.77 -5.80
N LEU A 44 -10.63 -2.72 -5.34
CA LEU A 44 -11.96 -2.82 -4.73
C LEU A 44 -12.98 -3.45 -5.70
N GLN A 45 -12.96 -3.06 -6.96
CA GLN A 45 -13.89 -3.57 -7.98
C GLN A 45 -13.64 -5.04 -8.35
N GLN A 46 -12.46 -5.56 -8.01
CA GLN A 46 -12.07 -6.93 -8.31
C GLN A 46 -12.35 -7.90 -7.15
N LEU A 47 -12.75 -7.38 -5.98
CA LEU A 47 -13.06 -8.21 -4.82
C LEU A 47 -14.40 -8.93 -4.99
N GLN A 48 -14.34 -10.25 -5.01
CA GLN A 48 -15.56 -11.07 -5.07
C GLN A 48 -16.45 -10.86 -3.84
N GLY A 49 -17.75 -10.65 -4.07
CA GLY A 49 -18.74 -10.48 -3.03
C GLY A 49 -18.67 -9.12 -2.30
N ILE A 50 -18.00 -8.14 -2.89
CA ILE A 50 -17.98 -6.75 -2.44
C ILE A 50 -18.61 -5.89 -3.54
N ASP A 51 -19.59 -5.09 -3.19
CA ASP A 51 -20.23 -4.12 -4.06
C ASP A 51 -20.16 -2.70 -3.45
N THR A 52 -20.73 -1.73 -4.11
CA THR A 52 -20.67 -0.33 -3.69
C THR A 52 -21.43 0.01 -2.39
N SER A 53 -22.21 -0.94 -1.84
CA SER A 53 -22.85 -0.79 -0.52
C SER A 53 -21.91 -1.14 0.64
N ALA A 54 -20.78 -1.78 0.34
CA ALA A 54 -19.81 -2.20 1.34
C ALA A 54 -19.18 -0.99 2.05
N ARG A 55 -18.91 -1.16 3.35
CA ARG A 55 -18.15 -0.20 4.13
C ARG A 55 -16.66 -0.39 3.92
N VAL A 56 -16.01 0.63 3.39
CA VAL A 56 -14.57 0.66 3.12
C VAL A 56 -13.88 1.54 4.16
N LEU A 57 -12.90 0.98 4.85
CA LEU A 57 -12.00 1.71 5.73
C LEU A 57 -10.64 1.88 5.06
N VAL A 58 -10.21 3.12 4.86
CA VAL A 58 -8.83 3.43 4.44
C VAL A 58 -7.99 3.73 5.65
N ILE A 59 -6.92 2.98 5.87
CA ILE A 59 -5.91 3.27 6.91
C ILE A 59 -4.59 3.64 6.25
N ALA A 60 -3.95 4.72 6.71
CA ALA A 60 -2.73 5.23 6.10
C ALA A 60 -1.98 6.19 7.03
N THR A 61 -0.89 6.77 6.54
CA THR A 61 -0.24 7.90 7.21
C THR A 61 -1.15 9.13 7.24
N ARG A 62 -0.86 10.08 8.14
CA ARG A 62 -1.62 11.36 8.22
C ARG A 62 -1.63 12.10 6.88
N SER A 63 -0.49 12.19 6.20
CA SER A 63 -0.37 12.88 4.91
C SER A 63 -1.23 12.22 3.83
N THR A 64 -1.24 10.89 3.76
CA THR A 64 -2.08 10.16 2.81
C THR A 64 -3.56 10.39 3.07
N ILE A 65 -4.02 10.29 4.32
CA ILE A 65 -5.44 10.51 4.67
C ILE A 65 -5.85 11.97 4.42
N ASN A 66 -5.02 12.93 4.82
CA ASN A 66 -5.31 14.36 4.67
C ASN A 66 -5.34 14.81 3.21
N SER A 67 -4.69 14.10 2.29
CA SER A 67 -4.80 14.40 0.85
C SER A 67 -6.22 14.20 0.30
N GLY A 68 -7.03 13.34 0.94
CA GLY A 68 -8.36 12.96 0.48
C GLY A 68 -8.38 12.09 -0.78
N ALA A 69 -7.23 11.79 -1.37
CA ALA A 69 -7.15 11.18 -2.69
C ALA A 69 -7.80 9.77 -2.74
N TYR A 70 -7.58 8.94 -1.72
CA TYR A 70 -8.24 7.64 -1.63
C TYR A 70 -9.75 7.78 -1.49
N GLN A 71 -10.20 8.64 -0.58
CA GLN A 71 -11.62 8.87 -0.31
C GLN A 71 -12.35 9.31 -1.59
N GLN A 72 -11.80 10.30 -2.30
CA GLN A 72 -12.37 10.84 -3.53
C GLN A 72 -12.46 9.77 -4.63
N GLN A 73 -11.41 8.99 -4.86
CA GLN A 73 -11.42 7.98 -5.90
C GLN A 73 -12.37 6.81 -5.56
N ILE A 74 -12.41 6.36 -4.30
CA ILE A 74 -13.32 5.30 -3.87
C ILE A 74 -14.77 5.75 -3.98
N GLN A 75 -15.08 6.99 -3.59
CA GLN A 75 -16.42 7.58 -3.76
C GLN A 75 -16.80 7.74 -5.24
N ALA A 76 -15.85 8.09 -6.10
CA ALA A 76 -16.08 8.17 -7.56
C ALA A 76 -16.42 6.79 -8.18
N LEU A 77 -16.03 5.68 -7.56
CA LEU A 77 -16.45 4.32 -7.94
C LEU A 77 -17.88 3.97 -7.44
N GLY A 78 -18.54 4.88 -6.71
CA GLY A 78 -19.91 4.70 -6.20
C GLY A 78 -20.01 4.18 -4.77
N TYR A 79 -18.89 3.94 -4.06
CA TYR A 79 -18.93 3.56 -2.65
C TYR A 79 -19.36 4.74 -1.79
N SER A 80 -20.46 4.58 -1.05
CA SER A 80 -21.02 5.63 -0.20
C SER A 80 -20.54 5.60 1.24
N GLN A 81 -20.06 4.43 1.72
CA GLN A 81 -19.61 4.22 3.08
C GLN A 81 -18.07 4.12 3.11
N VAL A 82 -17.40 5.28 3.12
CA VAL A 82 -15.94 5.38 3.09
C VAL A 82 -15.44 6.09 4.33
N ASP A 83 -14.87 5.33 5.25
CA ASP A 83 -14.15 5.85 6.41
C ASP A 83 -12.65 5.95 6.12
N ALA A 84 -11.99 6.95 6.69
CA ALA A 84 -10.55 7.14 6.51
C ALA A 84 -9.89 7.51 7.85
N MET A 85 -8.93 6.70 8.27
CA MET A 85 -8.30 6.82 9.58
C MET A 85 -6.78 6.92 9.45
N PRO A 86 -6.15 8.01 9.93
CA PRO A 86 -4.71 8.07 10.05
C PRO A 86 -4.23 7.20 11.20
N THR A 87 -3.35 6.24 10.89
CA THR A 87 -2.84 5.25 11.86
C THR A 87 -1.31 5.29 11.97
N PRO A 88 -0.71 6.44 12.34
CA PRO A 88 0.75 6.63 12.31
C PRO A 88 1.52 5.69 13.24
N LEU A 89 0.91 5.16 14.32
CA LEU A 89 1.60 4.25 15.23
C LEU A 89 1.90 2.88 14.61
N PHE A 90 1.20 2.47 13.56
CA PHE A 90 1.48 1.18 12.93
C PHE A 90 2.84 1.14 12.24
N VAL A 91 3.36 2.28 11.77
CA VAL A 91 4.68 2.33 11.14
C VAL A 91 5.77 1.90 12.12
N PRO A 92 6.00 2.58 13.27
CA PRO A 92 7.03 2.15 14.21
C PRO A 92 6.77 0.76 14.81
N ILE A 93 5.50 0.35 15.00
CA ILE A 93 5.18 -1.00 15.48
C ILE A 93 5.67 -2.06 14.48
N VAL A 94 5.47 -1.84 13.18
CA VAL A 94 5.95 -2.74 12.13
C VAL A 94 7.48 -2.71 12.01
N GLU A 95 8.10 -1.54 12.14
CA GLU A 95 9.56 -1.38 12.10
C GLU A 95 10.25 -2.09 13.27
N GLU A 96 9.60 -2.15 14.44
CA GLU A 96 10.04 -2.91 15.61
C GLU A 96 9.61 -4.41 15.56
N GLU A 97 9.10 -4.86 14.42
CA GLU A 97 8.71 -6.27 14.18
C GLU A 97 7.60 -6.78 15.12
N LEU A 98 6.75 -5.91 15.64
CA LEU A 98 5.64 -6.24 16.53
C LEU A 98 4.37 -6.53 15.70
N TYR A 99 4.40 -7.59 14.89
CA TYR A 99 3.32 -7.93 13.95
C TYR A 99 2.07 -8.53 14.62
N ASP A 100 2.18 -8.89 15.89
CA ASP A 100 1.09 -9.40 16.72
C ASP A 100 1.30 -9.00 18.21
N GLY A 101 0.46 -9.55 19.10
CA GLY A 101 0.61 -9.37 20.53
C GLY A 101 -0.06 -8.12 21.11
N PRO A 102 0.12 -7.88 22.43
CA PRO A 102 -0.68 -6.91 23.16
C PRO A 102 -0.51 -5.47 22.73
N ILE A 103 0.69 -5.06 22.32
CA ILE A 103 0.95 -3.68 21.87
C ILE A 103 0.13 -3.36 20.61
N LEU A 104 0.16 -4.25 19.62
CA LEU A 104 -0.62 -4.10 18.40
C LEU A 104 -2.13 -4.12 18.70
N GLN A 105 -2.60 -5.03 19.58
CA GLN A 105 -4.01 -5.15 19.95
C GLN A 105 -4.53 -3.91 20.67
N GLU A 106 -3.76 -3.33 21.59
CA GLU A 106 -4.15 -2.07 22.25
C GLU A 106 -4.12 -0.89 21.26
N THR A 107 -3.21 -0.92 20.30
CA THR A 107 -3.18 0.09 19.22
C THR A 107 -4.40 -0.03 18.30
N PHE A 108 -4.85 -1.24 17.98
CA PHE A 108 -6.13 -1.43 17.27
C PHE A 108 -7.30 -0.86 18.04
N LYS A 109 -7.41 -1.16 19.33
CA LYS A 109 -8.47 -0.57 20.20
C LYS A 109 -8.41 0.95 20.22
N HIS A 110 -7.20 1.52 20.32
CA HIS A 110 -7.01 2.97 20.30
C HIS A 110 -7.58 3.61 19.02
N TYR A 111 -7.30 3.02 17.86
CA TYR A 111 -7.78 3.58 16.60
C TYR A 111 -9.22 3.18 16.27
N PHE A 112 -9.60 1.93 16.50
CA PHE A 112 -10.76 1.32 15.86
C PHE A 112 -11.96 1.11 16.77
N SER A 113 -11.82 1.30 18.09
CA SER A 113 -12.90 1.00 19.06
C SER A 113 -14.23 1.74 18.83
N LYS A 114 -14.20 2.85 18.10
CA LYS A 114 -15.39 3.65 17.78
C LYS A 114 -15.86 3.51 16.34
N LEU A 115 -15.17 2.71 15.53
CA LEU A 115 -15.53 2.50 14.14
C LEU A 115 -16.57 1.38 14.03
N GLU A 116 -17.49 1.55 13.11
CA GLU A 116 -18.29 0.42 12.66
C GLU A 116 -17.41 -0.57 11.89
N LYS A 117 -17.77 -1.85 11.99
CA LYS A 117 -17.00 -2.91 11.32
C LYS A 117 -16.96 -2.65 9.80
N PRO A 118 -15.78 -2.51 9.18
CA PRO A 118 -15.67 -2.44 7.74
C PRO A 118 -15.81 -3.83 7.10
N ASP A 119 -16.26 -3.87 5.86
CA ASP A 119 -16.22 -5.05 5.01
C ASP A 119 -14.84 -5.20 4.35
N VAL A 120 -14.22 -4.06 4.06
CA VAL A 120 -12.90 -3.97 3.41
C VAL A 120 -12.03 -2.93 4.12
N VAL A 121 -10.77 -3.29 4.35
CA VAL A 121 -9.73 -2.36 4.82
C VAL A 121 -8.69 -2.17 3.72
N LEU A 122 -8.55 -0.95 3.20
CA LEU A 122 -7.52 -0.57 2.26
C LEU A 122 -6.27 -0.11 3.00
N LEU A 123 -5.18 -0.83 2.81
CA LEU A 123 -3.90 -0.62 3.47
C LEU A 123 -3.07 0.41 2.70
N GLY A 124 -3.28 1.70 3.00
CA GLY A 124 -2.65 2.83 2.33
C GLY A 124 -1.24 3.16 2.83
N CYS A 125 -0.48 2.14 3.23
CA CYS A 125 0.93 2.25 3.63
C CYS A 125 1.66 0.94 3.35
N THR A 126 2.91 1.03 2.90
CA THR A 126 3.75 -0.14 2.57
C THR A 126 4.10 -1.03 3.77
N HIS A 127 4.00 -0.52 4.99
CA HIS A 127 4.22 -1.29 6.21
C HIS A 127 3.02 -2.19 6.59
N PHE A 128 1.82 -1.76 6.26
CA PHE A 128 0.59 -2.37 6.79
C PHE A 128 0.27 -3.77 6.28
N PRO A 129 0.72 -4.22 5.09
CA PRO A 129 0.58 -5.62 4.69
C PRO A 129 1.16 -6.63 5.69
N LEU A 130 2.18 -6.23 6.48
CA LEU A 130 2.82 -7.08 7.49
C LEU A 130 1.93 -7.36 8.72
N ILE A 131 0.90 -6.54 8.93
CA ILE A 131 -0.10 -6.71 9.97
C ILE A 131 -1.51 -6.94 9.39
N ALA A 132 -1.61 -7.27 8.10
CA ALA A 132 -2.89 -7.42 7.40
C ALA A 132 -3.78 -8.49 8.05
N ASP A 133 -3.22 -9.66 8.37
CA ASP A 133 -3.96 -10.75 9.03
C ASP A 133 -4.46 -10.32 10.41
N SER A 134 -3.64 -9.62 11.17
CA SER A 134 -4.02 -9.09 12.48
C SER A 134 -5.14 -8.05 12.38
N ILE A 135 -5.13 -7.18 11.35
CA ILE A 135 -6.21 -6.24 11.05
C ILE A 135 -7.49 -6.97 10.65
N SER A 136 -7.39 -7.93 9.72
CA SER A 136 -8.53 -8.75 9.30
C SER A 136 -9.18 -9.46 10.48
N ASN A 137 -8.38 -10.07 11.35
CA ASN A 137 -8.85 -10.78 12.56
C ASN A 137 -9.51 -9.81 13.56
N TYR A 138 -8.96 -8.61 13.78
CA TYR A 138 -9.58 -7.61 14.63
C TYR A 138 -10.98 -7.22 14.16
N PHE A 139 -11.19 -7.13 12.85
CA PHE A 139 -12.48 -6.84 12.24
C PHE A 139 -13.28 -8.09 11.85
N ASN A 140 -13.03 -9.24 12.50
CA ASN A 140 -13.75 -10.51 12.26
C ASN A 140 -13.83 -10.90 10.78
N GLY A 141 -12.70 -10.89 10.10
CA GLY A 141 -12.57 -11.34 8.70
C GLY A 141 -12.85 -10.28 7.64
N ALA A 142 -12.69 -8.97 7.96
CA ALA A 142 -12.72 -7.94 6.92
C ALA A 142 -11.65 -8.22 5.87
N LYS A 143 -12.00 -8.03 4.59
CA LYS A 143 -11.03 -8.20 3.50
C LYS A 143 -10.00 -7.08 3.53
N THR A 144 -8.74 -7.41 3.26
CA THR A 144 -7.68 -6.42 3.16
C THR A 144 -7.22 -6.26 1.72
N ILE A 145 -6.97 -5.03 1.30
CA ILE A 145 -6.34 -4.70 0.03
C ILE A 145 -5.02 -4.01 0.32
N HIS A 146 -3.93 -4.52 -0.21
CA HIS A 146 -2.67 -3.80 -0.18
C HIS A 146 -2.19 -3.38 -1.57
N SER A 147 -1.67 -2.17 -1.65
CA SER A 147 -1.35 -1.50 -2.89
C SER A 147 -0.23 -2.19 -3.70
N GLY A 148 0.62 -2.99 -3.06
CA GLY A 148 1.70 -3.72 -3.75
C GLY A 148 1.18 -4.82 -4.66
N GLU A 149 0.26 -5.68 -4.18
CA GLU A 149 -0.37 -6.72 -5.01
C GLU A 149 -1.25 -6.10 -6.09
N ALA A 150 -2.01 -5.07 -5.73
CA ALA A 150 -2.82 -4.33 -6.68
C ALA A 150 -1.96 -3.73 -7.80
N MET A 151 -0.81 -3.15 -7.45
CA MET A 151 0.14 -2.59 -8.41
C MET A 151 0.72 -3.65 -9.34
N LEU A 152 1.10 -4.82 -8.82
CA LEU A 152 1.58 -5.92 -9.65
C LEU A 152 0.53 -6.38 -10.67
N SER A 153 -0.72 -6.51 -10.25
CA SER A 153 -1.83 -6.88 -11.11
C SER A 153 -2.10 -5.81 -12.17
N TRP A 154 -2.02 -4.54 -11.77
CA TRP A 154 -2.19 -3.39 -12.66
C TRP A 154 -1.07 -3.33 -13.72
N LEU A 155 0.20 -3.49 -13.32
CA LEU A 155 1.35 -3.49 -14.24
C LEU A 155 1.21 -4.58 -15.31
N LYS A 156 0.79 -5.79 -14.94
CA LYS A 156 0.56 -6.89 -15.87
C LYS A 156 -0.51 -6.59 -16.93
N GLN A 157 -1.45 -5.70 -16.64
CA GLN A 157 -2.51 -5.31 -17.57
C GLN A 157 -2.13 -4.12 -18.46
N HIS A 158 -1.20 -3.27 -18.02
CA HIS A 158 -0.90 -1.98 -18.65
C HIS A 158 0.49 -1.93 -19.30
N LEU A 159 1.39 -2.85 -18.94
CA LEU A 159 2.72 -2.93 -19.52
C LEU A 159 2.89 -4.26 -20.26
N ASP A 160 3.62 -4.21 -21.36
CA ASP A 160 4.10 -5.42 -22.02
C ASP A 160 5.24 -6.02 -21.20
N LEU A 161 4.93 -7.06 -20.43
CA LEU A 161 5.88 -7.81 -19.62
C LEU A 161 6.25 -9.14 -20.30
N SER A 162 6.13 -9.22 -21.63
CA SER A 162 6.42 -10.44 -22.40
C SER A 162 7.91 -10.76 -22.53
N ALA A 163 8.79 -9.77 -22.29
CA ALA A 163 10.22 -9.98 -22.28
C ALA A 163 10.61 -10.99 -21.19
N GLN A 164 11.23 -12.09 -21.61
CA GLN A 164 11.74 -13.10 -20.67
C GLN A 164 13.20 -12.84 -20.39
N PHE A 165 13.55 -12.70 -19.10
CA PHE A 165 14.92 -12.61 -18.65
C PHE A 165 15.28 -13.91 -17.93
N GLU A 166 16.41 -14.52 -18.26
CA GLU A 166 16.90 -15.74 -17.57
C GLU A 166 17.17 -15.48 -16.08
N SER A 167 17.62 -14.28 -15.75
CA SER A 167 17.71 -13.77 -14.39
C SER A 167 17.71 -12.25 -14.38
N THR A 168 16.97 -11.65 -13.47
CA THR A 168 17.03 -10.20 -13.24
C THR A 168 17.72 -9.96 -11.92
N PRO A 169 18.93 -9.39 -11.89
CA PRO A 169 19.60 -9.08 -10.64
C PRO A 169 18.79 -8.02 -9.88
N LEU A 170 18.50 -8.28 -8.61
CA LEU A 170 17.87 -7.32 -7.71
C LEU A 170 18.95 -6.43 -7.10
N HIS A 171 18.92 -5.14 -7.42
CA HIS A 171 19.78 -4.13 -6.81
C HIS A 171 19.03 -3.36 -5.74
N ILE A 172 19.45 -3.49 -4.48
CA ILE A 172 18.91 -2.71 -3.37
C ILE A 172 19.84 -1.53 -3.10
N ILE A 173 19.29 -0.33 -3.23
CA ILE A 173 19.96 0.93 -2.92
C ILE A 173 19.19 1.60 -1.78
N ALA A 174 19.88 1.98 -0.72
CA ALA A 174 19.31 2.70 0.39
C ALA A 174 20.20 3.90 0.73
N THR A 175 19.59 4.99 1.19
CA THR A 175 20.30 6.19 1.63
C THR A 175 20.99 5.99 2.96
N GLU A 176 20.51 5.03 3.77
CA GLU A 176 21.01 4.71 5.09
C GLU A 176 20.77 3.21 5.40
N ASN A 177 21.67 2.59 6.15
CA ASN A 177 21.55 1.25 6.70
C ASN A 177 21.12 0.16 5.69
N VAL A 178 21.84 0.04 4.58
CA VAL A 178 21.57 -0.94 3.51
C VAL A 178 21.44 -2.38 4.06
N ASP A 179 22.25 -2.73 5.05
CA ASP A 179 22.24 -4.07 5.63
C ASP A 179 20.94 -4.36 6.41
N ALA A 180 20.35 -3.38 7.07
CA ALA A 180 19.03 -3.53 7.70
C ALA A 180 17.94 -3.75 6.65
N VAL A 181 17.96 -2.96 5.57
CA VAL A 181 17.02 -3.13 4.45
C VAL A 181 17.15 -4.53 3.83
N LYS A 182 18.36 -5.00 3.61
CA LYS A 182 18.60 -6.37 3.09
C LYS A 182 18.08 -7.45 4.04
N ARG A 183 18.36 -7.35 5.34
CA ARG A 183 17.84 -8.30 6.33
C ARG A 183 16.31 -8.36 6.32
N THR A 184 15.66 -7.21 6.30
CA THR A 184 14.20 -7.12 6.22
C THR A 184 13.67 -7.73 4.92
N ALA A 185 14.29 -7.41 3.78
CA ALA A 185 13.92 -7.97 2.48
C ALA A 185 14.04 -9.50 2.45
N THR A 186 15.11 -10.05 3.03
CA THR A 186 15.30 -11.50 3.14
C THR A 186 14.22 -12.16 4.00
N ARG A 187 13.82 -11.53 5.11
CA ARG A 187 12.71 -12.01 5.95
C ARG A 187 11.39 -12.04 5.21
N TRP A 188 11.19 -11.12 4.28
CA TRP A 188 10.01 -11.07 3.42
C TRP A 188 10.08 -12.01 2.21
N GLY A 189 11.06 -12.89 2.20
CA GLY A 189 11.20 -13.94 1.19
C GLY A 189 11.93 -13.50 -0.08
N LEU A 190 12.53 -12.31 -0.11
CA LEU A 190 13.39 -11.91 -1.21
C LEU A 190 14.71 -12.68 -1.14
N LYS A 191 15.06 -13.34 -2.24
CA LYS A 191 16.38 -13.96 -2.42
C LYS A 191 17.33 -12.87 -2.92
N LEU A 192 18.25 -12.45 -2.07
CA LEU A 192 19.26 -11.43 -2.37
C LEU A 192 20.60 -12.09 -2.71
#